data_cc89bb8a034b616eb04dc53562594005
#
_entry.id   cc89bb8a034b616eb04dc53562594005
#
_cell.length_a   1.000
_cell.length_b   1.000
_cell.length_c   1.000
_cell.angle_alpha   90.00
_cell.angle_beta   90.00
_cell.angle_gamma   90.00
#
_symmetry.space_group_name_H-M   'P 1'
#
loop_
_entity.id
_entity.type
_entity.pdbx_description
1 polymer ?
#
loop_
_entity_poly.entity_id
_entity_poly.type
_entity_poly.pdbx_seq_one_letter_code
_entity_poly.pdbx_strand_id
1 'polypeptide(L)'
;MMDYSKEPVNDYFLIDMKSFYASVECIERNLDPLTTELVVMSRSDNTGSGLILASSPEAKKRYGITNVSRPRDLPQPFPKTLHVVPPRMNLYIKRNMQVNNIFRRYVADEDLLIYSIDESILKVTKSLNLFTTEETRSQRRKKLAQMIQERIKEELGLIATVGVGDNPLLAKLALDNEAKHNEGFIAEWTYENVPEKVWNIPEMTDFWGIGSRMKKRLNQMGILSIRDLANWNPYTIKNRLGVIGLQLYFHANGIDRTDIAIPPEPTKEKSYGNSQVLPRDYTRRNEIELVVKEMAEQVAIRIRQHNCKTGCVHLHIGTSILETRPGFSHQMKIPITDNTKELQN
;
A
#
# COMPACT_ATOMS: atom_id res chain seq x y z
N MET A 1 -22.90 18.25 11.64
CA MET A 1 -22.78 16.90 11.06
C MET A 1 -22.98 17.04 9.57
N MET A 2 -22.18 16.34 8.73
CA MET A 2 -22.37 16.36 7.27
C MET A 2 -23.72 15.75 6.90
N ASP A 3 -24.35 16.30 5.86
CA ASP A 3 -25.53 15.70 5.25
C ASP A 3 -25.09 14.74 4.14
N TYR A 4 -25.22 13.44 4.41
CA TYR A 4 -24.86 12.39 3.47
C TYR A 4 -25.95 12.03 2.47
N SER A 5 -27.14 12.65 2.54
CA SER A 5 -28.29 12.31 1.67
C SER A 5 -28.00 12.50 0.18
N LYS A 6 -27.02 13.34 -0.14
CA LYS A 6 -26.59 13.63 -1.51
C LYS A 6 -25.31 12.89 -1.94
N GLU A 7 -24.68 12.15 -1.01
CA GLU A 7 -23.49 11.41 -1.34
C GLU A 7 -23.86 10.09 -2.01
N PRO A 8 -23.08 9.65 -3.02
CA PRO A 8 -23.34 8.38 -3.68
C PRO A 8 -23.11 7.22 -2.69
N VAL A 9 -24.08 6.33 -2.60
CA VAL A 9 -24.00 5.12 -1.78
C VAL A 9 -23.74 3.94 -2.70
N ASN A 10 -22.51 3.45 -2.71
CA ASN A 10 -22.08 2.28 -3.47
C ASN A 10 -21.67 1.14 -2.52
N ASP A 11 -21.26 0.02 -3.08
CA ASP A 11 -20.74 -1.13 -2.35
C ASP A 11 -19.30 -1.35 -2.81
N TYR A 12 -18.34 -0.94 -1.96
CA TYR A 12 -16.93 -1.13 -2.22
C TYR A 12 -16.35 -2.15 -1.26
N PHE A 13 -15.56 -3.07 -1.82
CA PHE A 13 -14.70 -3.97 -1.05
C PHE A 13 -13.26 -3.61 -1.33
N LEU A 14 -12.49 -3.41 -0.29
CA LEU A 14 -11.03 -3.38 -0.37
C LEU A 14 -10.52 -4.68 0.24
N ILE A 15 -9.85 -5.47 -0.58
CA ILE A 15 -9.41 -6.83 -0.22
C ILE A 15 -7.90 -6.87 -0.21
N ASP A 16 -7.32 -7.32 0.92
CA ASP A 16 -5.88 -7.43 1.17
C ASP A 16 -5.53 -8.89 1.49
N MET A 17 -4.46 -9.40 0.89
CA MET A 17 -3.96 -10.75 1.19
C MET A 17 -3.06 -10.72 2.42
N LYS A 18 -3.47 -11.38 3.49
CA LYS A 18 -2.77 -11.38 4.78
C LYS A 18 -1.33 -11.86 4.66
N SER A 19 -0.36 -10.96 4.95
CA SER A 19 1.08 -11.26 4.88
C SER A 19 1.50 -11.90 3.54
N PHE A 20 1.06 -11.36 2.42
CA PHE A 20 1.00 -11.97 1.10
C PHE A 20 2.23 -12.80 0.72
N TYR A 21 3.43 -12.21 0.67
CA TYR A 21 4.63 -12.93 0.25
C TYR A 21 4.96 -14.09 1.20
N ALA A 22 4.85 -13.86 2.50
CA ALA A 22 5.09 -14.90 3.49
C ALA A 22 4.06 -16.03 3.38
N SER A 23 2.79 -15.69 3.16
CA SER A 23 1.72 -16.68 2.97
C SER A 23 1.94 -17.51 1.71
N VAL A 24 2.31 -16.88 0.59
CA VAL A 24 2.68 -17.60 -0.64
C VAL A 24 3.84 -18.56 -0.39
N GLU A 25 4.89 -18.13 0.32
CA GLU A 25 6.04 -18.97 0.62
C GLU A 25 5.71 -20.13 1.57
N CYS A 26 4.77 -19.93 2.51
CA CYS A 26 4.26 -21.02 3.35
C CYS A 26 3.52 -22.08 2.50
N ILE A 27 2.58 -21.64 1.67
CA ILE A 27 1.75 -22.51 0.83
C ILE A 27 2.63 -23.35 -0.13
N GLU A 28 3.60 -22.74 -0.77
CA GLU A 28 4.54 -23.43 -1.67
C GLU A 28 5.42 -24.49 -0.97
N ARG A 29 5.45 -24.48 0.36
CA ARG A 29 6.18 -25.45 1.20
C ARG A 29 5.26 -26.38 1.97
N ASN A 30 3.95 -26.35 1.69
CA ASN A 30 2.92 -27.08 2.42
C ASN A 30 2.89 -26.74 3.93
N LEU A 31 3.13 -25.46 4.26
CA LEU A 31 3.09 -24.94 5.62
C LEU A 31 1.85 -24.05 5.80
N ASP A 32 1.31 -24.00 7.02
CA ASP A 32 0.17 -23.13 7.34
C ASP A 32 0.62 -21.66 7.45
N PRO A 33 0.05 -20.72 6.65
CA PRO A 33 0.44 -19.31 6.69
C PRO A 33 0.17 -18.59 8.01
N LEU A 34 -0.78 -19.07 8.83
CA LEU A 34 -1.15 -18.41 10.09
C LEU A 34 -0.27 -18.81 11.26
N THR A 35 0.18 -20.07 11.27
CA THR A 35 0.87 -20.68 12.43
C THR A 35 2.37 -20.88 12.22
N THR A 36 2.85 -20.77 10.98
CA THR A 36 4.27 -20.95 10.66
C THR A 36 5.06 -19.65 10.89
N GLU A 37 6.20 -19.75 11.53
CA GLU A 37 7.18 -18.66 11.67
C GLU A 37 8.00 -18.56 10.39
N LEU A 38 7.68 -17.62 9.50
CA LEU A 38 8.38 -17.44 8.23
C LEU A 38 8.60 -15.95 7.92
N VAL A 39 9.81 -15.65 7.46
CA VAL A 39 10.18 -14.33 6.94
C VAL A 39 10.72 -14.44 5.52
N VAL A 40 10.29 -13.53 4.67
CA VAL A 40 10.83 -13.33 3.33
C VAL A 40 11.85 -12.22 3.40
N MET A 41 13.10 -12.54 3.16
CA MET A 41 14.21 -11.63 3.34
C MET A 41 15.14 -11.65 2.13
N SER A 42 15.49 -10.46 1.63
CA SER A 42 16.53 -10.35 0.62
C SER A 42 17.86 -10.85 1.19
N ARG A 43 18.62 -11.62 0.40
CA ARG A 43 19.94 -12.11 0.82
C ARG A 43 20.93 -10.95 0.92
N SER A 44 21.90 -11.09 1.81
CA SER A 44 22.97 -10.13 2.01
C SER A 44 23.80 -9.83 0.75
N ASP A 45 23.92 -10.79 -0.14
CA ASP A 45 24.61 -10.69 -1.44
C ASP A 45 23.94 -9.67 -2.40
N ASN A 46 22.62 -9.42 -2.25
CA ASN A 46 21.89 -8.49 -3.10
C ASN A 46 21.86 -7.06 -2.53
N THR A 47 21.90 -6.91 -1.20
CA THR A 47 21.71 -5.61 -0.53
C THR A 47 22.71 -5.34 0.58
N GLY A 48 23.62 -6.27 0.85
CA GLY A 48 24.65 -6.20 1.92
C GLY A 48 24.11 -6.22 3.34
N SER A 49 22.92 -5.71 3.60
CA SER A 49 22.32 -5.69 4.95
C SER A 49 21.04 -6.51 5.07
N GLY A 50 20.48 -7.00 3.94
CA GLY A 50 19.19 -7.64 3.88
C GLY A 50 18.03 -6.73 4.35
N LEU A 51 16.85 -6.96 3.82
CA LEU A 51 15.61 -6.31 4.27
C LEU A 51 14.53 -7.37 4.36
N ILE A 52 13.76 -7.34 5.44
CA ILE A 52 12.58 -8.18 5.58
C ILE A 52 11.47 -7.56 4.75
N LEU A 53 11.07 -8.26 3.69
CA LEU A 53 10.03 -7.80 2.78
C LEU A 53 8.63 -8.17 3.25
N ALA A 54 8.51 -9.31 3.92
CA ALA A 54 7.26 -9.78 4.52
C ALA A 54 7.54 -10.76 5.65
N SER A 55 6.62 -10.83 6.60
CA SER A 55 6.66 -11.77 7.73
C SER A 55 5.29 -12.40 7.90
N SER A 56 5.25 -13.69 8.23
CA SER A 56 4.01 -14.37 8.59
C SER A 56 3.39 -13.77 9.86
N PRO A 57 2.09 -13.95 10.09
CA PRO A 57 1.42 -13.47 11.30
C PRO A 57 2.10 -13.98 12.58
N GLU A 58 2.47 -15.25 12.63
CA GLU A 58 3.14 -15.85 13.80
C GLU A 58 4.53 -15.26 14.03
N ALA A 59 5.33 -15.04 12.96
CA ALA A 59 6.63 -14.38 13.08
C ALA A 59 6.49 -12.93 13.57
N LYS A 60 5.50 -12.19 13.08
CA LYS A 60 5.20 -10.82 13.57
C LYS A 60 4.88 -10.83 15.05
N LYS A 61 3.98 -11.73 15.48
CA LYS A 61 3.55 -11.84 16.87
C LYS A 61 4.69 -12.24 17.80
N ARG A 62 5.48 -13.23 17.42
CA ARG A 62 6.50 -13.82 18.29
C ARG A 62 7.76 -12.99 18.40
N TYR A 63 8.17 -12.33 17.31
CA TYR A 63 9.44 -11.61 17.24
C TYR A 63 9.29 -10.09 17.12
N GLY A 64 8.08 -9.56 17.09
CA GLY A 64 7.84 -8.11 16.90
C GLY A 64 8.31 -7.58 15.54
N ILE A 65 8.41 -8.44 14.52
CA ILE A 65 8.95 -8.09 13.21
C ILE A 65 7.93 -7.30 12.41
N THR A 66 8.38 -6.26 11.73
CA THR A 66 7.60 -5.47 10.77
C THR A 66 8.14 -5.65 9.35
N ASN A 67 7.41 -5.17 8.34
CA ASN A 67 7.84 -5.24 6.94
C ASN A 67 9.06 -4.36 6.61
N VAL A 68 9.58 -3.59 7.56
CA VAL A 68 10.78 -2.75 7.41
C VAL A 68 11.91 -3.19 8.35
N SER A 69 11.71 -4.26 9.09
CA SER A 69 12.73 -4.83 9.98
C SER A 69 13.92 -5.35 9.18
N ARG A 70 15.08 -5.36 9.82
CA ARG A 70 16.32 -5.85 9.24
C ARG A 70 16.72 -7.18 9.86
N PRO A 71 17.67 -7.95 9.27
CA PRO A 71 18.15 -9.22 9.85
C PRO A 71 18.62 -9.10 11.29
N ARG A 72 19.20 -7.95 11.67
CA ARG A 72 19.66 -7.66 13.06
C ARG A 72 18.51 -7.55 14.06
N ASP A 73 17.29 -7.33 13.59
CA ASP A 73 16.10 -7.23 14.45
C ASP A 73 15.51 -8.61 14.75
N LEU A 74 16.01 -9.66 14.08
CA LEU A 74 15.70 -11.05 14.36
C LEU A 74 16.55 -11.59 15.52
N PRO A 75 16.04 -12.55 16.31
CA PRO A 75 16.82 -13.23 17.34
C PRO A 75 18.09 -13.87 16.74
N GLN A 76 19.20 -13.75 17.44
CA GLN A 76 20.49 -14.35 17.04
C GLN A 76 20.96 -15.35 18.10
N PRO A 77 21.27 -16.61 17.74
CA PRO A 77 21.14 -17.21 16.41
C PRO A 77 19.67 -17.36 16.00
N PHE A 78 19.40 -17.47 14.70
CA PHE A 78 18.03 -17.67 14.22
C PHE A 78 17.41 -18.91 14.87
N PRO A 79 16.17 -18.80 15.42
CA PRO A 79 15.47 -19.95 15.96
C PRO A 79 15.31 -21.04 14.91
N LYS A 80 15.45 -22.32 15.30
CA LYS A 80 15.29 -23.46 14.37
C LYS A 80 13.90 -23.56 13.75
N THR A 81 12.90 -22.96 14.39
CA THR A 81 11.50 -22.92 13.93
C THR A 81 11.25 -21.79 12.92
N LEU A 82 12.16 -20.81 12.84
CA LEU A 82 12.02 -19.67 11.94
C LEU A 82 12.53 -20.02 10.53
N HIS A 83 11.63 -20.03 9.57
CA HIS A 83 11.94 -20.18 8.17
C HIS A 83 12.37 -18.82 7.58
N VAL A 84 13.60 -18.72 7.11
CA VAL A 84 14.12 -17.53 6.42
C VAL A 84 14.29 -17.87 4.94
N VAL A 85 13.52 -17.22 4.07
CA VAL A 85 13.46 -17.55 2.64
C VAL A 85 13.72 -16.34 1.75
N PRO A 86 14.36 -16.50 0.58
CA PRO A 86 14.55 -15.41 -0.38
C PRO A 86 13.24 -15.07 -1.10
N PRO A 87 13.08 -13.81 -1.57
CA PRO A 87 11.90 -13.41 -2.33
C PRO A 87 11.87 -14.01 -3.73
N ARG A 88 10.67 -14.37 -4.21
CA ARG A 88 10.39 -14.90 -5.54
C ARG A 88 9.35 -14.03 -6.25
N MET A 89 9.74 -12.81 -6.67
CA MET A 89 8.81 -11.79 -7.21
C MET A 89 7.92 -12.29 -8.35
N ASN A 90 8.47 -13.06 -9.29
CA ASN A 90 7.67 -13.62 -10.40
C ASN A 90 6.57 -14.57 -9.89
N LEU A 91 6.83 -15.32 -8.82
CA LEU A 91 5.82 -16.16 -8.19
C LEU A 91 4.72 -15.30 -7.55
N TYR A 92 5.08 -14.23 -6.86
CA TYR A 92 4.10 -13.35 -6.22
C TYR A 92 3.21 -12.63 -7.25
N ILE A 93 3.79 -12.18 -8.36
CA ILE A 93 3.03 -11.63 -9.50
C ILE A 93 2.04 -12.67 -10.04
N LYS A 94 2.50 -13.92 -10.26
CA LYS A 94 1.64 -15.01 -10.72
C LYS A 94 0.48 -15.27 -9.75
N ARG A 95 0.76 -15.31 -8.44
CA ARG A 95 -0.27 -15.50 -7.41
C ARG A 95 -1.26 -14.33 -7.35
N ASN A 96 -0.77 -13.09 -7.46
CA ASN A 96 -1.64 -11.91 -7.59
C ASN A 96 -2.58 -12.02 -8.80
N MET A 97 -2.07 -12.42 -9.97
CA MET A 97 -2.91 -12.64 -11.16
C MET A 97 -4.00 -13.69 -10.92
N GLN A 98 -3.68 -14.78 -10.20
CA GLN A 98 -4.67 -15.80 -9.85
C GLN A 98 -5.76 -15.25 -8.92
N VAL A 99 -5.39 -14.46 -7.91
CA VAL A 99 -6.34 -13.76 -7.03
C VAL A 99 -7.25 -12.84 -7.84
N ASN A 100 -6.69 -12.01 -8.71
CA ASN A 100 -7.48 -11.09 -9.53
C ASN A 100 -8.40 -11.83 -10.53
N ASN A 101 -8.03 -13.01 -10.99
CA ASN A 101 -8.92 -13.86 -11.80
C ASN A 101 -10.11 -14.40 -11.00
N ILE A 102 -9.95 -14.60 -9.69
CA ILE A 102 -11.08 -14.93 -8.81
C ILE A 102 -12.02 -13.73 -8.72
N PHE A 103 -11.49 -12.50 -8.51
CA PHE A 103 -12.31 -11.28 -8.43
C PHE A 103 -13.13 -11.03 -9.70
N ARG A 104 -12.59 -11.30 -10.89
CA ARG A 104 -13.29 -11.19 -12.18
C ARG A 104 -14.50 -12.11 -12.34
N ARG A 105 -14.68 -13.08 -11.46
CA ARG A 105 -15.90 -13.90 -11.42
C ARG A 105 -17.06 -13.19 -10.70
N TYR A 106 -16.76 -12.14 -9.94
CA TYR A 106 -17.73 -11.40 -9.12
C TYR A 106 -17.98 -9.99 -9.64
N VAL A 107 -17.02 -9.38 -10.31
CA VAL A 107 -17.14 -8.02 -10.86
C VAL A 107 -16.59 -7.94 -12.27
N ALA A 108 -17.05 -6.96 -13.06
CA ALA A 108 -16.51 -6.64 -14.37
C ALA A 108 -15.12 -5.97 -14.24
N ASP A 109 -14.33 -5.94 -15.31
CA ASP A 109 -12.97 -5.37 -15.29
C ASP A 109 -12.97 -3.87 -14.92
N GLU A 110 -13.98 -3.10 -15.36
CA GLU A 110 -14.12 -1.69 -15.00
C GLU A 110 -14.45 -1.46 -13.50
N ASP A 111 -15.04 -2.46 -12.85
CA ASP A 111 -15.39 -2.42 -11.42
C ASP A 111 -14.29 -3.06 -10.54
N LEU A 112 -13.11 -3.37 -11.10
CA LEU A 112 -11.93 -3.93 -10.42
C LEU A 112 -10.72 -3.02 -10.59
N LEU A 113 -10.20 -2.48 -9.49
CA LEU A 113 -8.93 -1.76 -9.46
C LEU A 113 -7.89 -2.58 -8.69
N ILE A 114 -6.84 -3.04 -9.39
CA ILE A 114 -5.67 -3.65 -8.77
C ILE A 114 -4.84 -2.52 -8.18
N TYR A 115 -4.94 -2.35 -6.84
CA TYR A 115 -4.33 -1.22 -6.14
C TYR A 115 -2.84 -1.46 -5.82
N SER A 116 -2.50 -2.70 -5.42
CA SER A 116 -1.12 -3.12 -5.18
C SER A 116 -0.94 -4.61 -5.53
N ILE A 117 0.21 -5.19 -5.18
CA ILE A 117 0.49 -6.61 -5.41
C ILE A 117 -0.39 -7.54 -4.55
N ASP A 118 -0.95 -7.04 -3.47
CA ASP A 118 -1.74 -7.78 -2.48
C ASP A 118 -3.07 -7.12 -2.14
N GLU A 119 -3.34 -5.92 -2.67
CA GLU A 119 -4.58 -5.19 -2.42
C GLU A 119 -5.34 -4.90 -3.72
N SER A 120 -6.65 -5.12 -3.71
CA SER A 120 -7.56 -4.78 -4.81
C SER A 120 -8.83 -4.13 -4.30
N ILE A 121 -9.39 -3.19 -5.09
CA ILE A 121 -10.65 -2.52 -4.80
C ILE A 121 -11.69 -3.03 -5.80
N LEU A 122 -12.81 -3.51 -5.28
CA LEU A 122 -13.93 -4.01 -6.06
C LEU A 122 -15.15 -3.11 -5.81
N LYS A 123 -15.80 -2.65 -6.87
CA LYS A 123 -17.12 -2.02 -6.82
C LYS A 123 -18.18 -3.09 -7.09
N VAL A 124 -18.80 -3.62 -6.03
CA VAL A 124 -19.73 -4.75 -6.12
C VAL A 124 -21.20 -4.34 -6.24
N THR A 125 -21.48 -3.04 -6.35
CA THR A 125 -22.85 -2.51 -6.37
C THR A 125 -23.75 -3.18 -7.42
N LYS A 126 -23.22 -3.39 -8.64
CA LYS A 126 -23.99 -4.01 -9.73
C LYS A 126 -24.15 -5.52 -9.54
N SER A 127 -23.20 -6.17 -8.90
CA SER A 127 -23.14 -7.63 -8.78
C SER A 127 -23.67 -8.16 -7.46
N LEU A 128 -23.81 -7.31 -6.43
CA LEU A 128 -24.20 -7.73 -5.09
C LEU A 128 -25.46 -8.60 -5.08
N ASN A 129 -26.52 -8.18 -5.76
CA ASN A 129 -27.78 -8.90 -5.82
C ASN A 129 -27.76 -10.12 -6.77
N LEU A 130 -26.70 -10.32 -7.54
CA LEU A 130 -26.55 -11.51 -8.40
C LEU A 130 -26.05 -12.71 -7.58
N PHE A 131 -25.32 -12.46 -6.51
CA PHE A 131 -24.67 -13.49 -5.69
C PHE A 131 -25.31 -13.67 -4.31
N THR A 132 -26.17 -12.74 -3.89
CA THR A 132 -26.70 -12.70 -2.52
C THR A 132 -28.19 -12.37 -2.51
N THR A 133 -28.93 -12.98 -1.58
CA THR A 133 -30.39 -12.85 -1.46
C THR A 133 -30.85 -12.46 -0.04
N GLU A 134 -29.88 -12.16 0.84
CA GLU A 134 -30.12 -11.76 2.22
C GLU A 134 -31.01 -10.50 2.29
N GLU A 135 -31.75 -10.32 3.40
CA GLU A 135 -32.75 -9.25 3.54
C GLU A 135 -32.09 -7.87 3.53
N THR A 136 -31.04 -7.67 4.32
CA THR A 136 -30.40 -6.37 4.46
C THR A 136 -29.18 -6.22 3.57
N ARG A 137 -28.90 -4.99 3.16
CA ARG A 137 -27.70 -4.66 2.37
C ARG A 137 -26.39 -5.07 3.09
N SER A 138 -26.31 -4.83 4.40
CA SER A 138 -25.13 -5.21 5.20
C SER A 138 -24.92 -6.72 5.21
N GLN A 139 -26.00 -7.51 5.38
CA GLN A 139 -25.91 -8.97 5.31
C GLN A 139 -25.43 -9.46 3.93
N ARG A 140 -25.94 -8.86 2.83
CA ARG A 140 -25.50 -9.20 1.47
C ARG A 140 -24.00 -8.89 1.27
N ARG A 141 -23.56 -7.71 1.70
CA ARG A 141 -22.14 -7.30 1.66
C ARG A 141 -21.26 -8.32 2.40
N LYS A 142 -21.65 -8.66 3.62
CA LYS A 142 -20.93 -9.63 4.44
C LYS A 142 -20.89 -11.01 3.79
N LYS A 143 -22.01 -11.48 3.26
CA LYS A 143 -22.12 -12.79 2.60
C LYS A 143 -21.23 -12.86 1.35
N LEU A 144 -21.26 -11.83 0.49
CA LEU A 144 -20.41 -11.79 -0.70
C LEU A 144 -18.92 -11.72 -0.33
N ALA A 145 -18.57 -10.95 0.70
CA ALA A 145 -17.19 -10.91 1.19
C ALA A 145 -16.72 -12.29 1.68
N GLN A 146 -17.54 -13.02 2.42
CA GLN A 146 -17.27 -14.38 2.86
C GLN A 146 -17.08 -15.35 1.69
N MET A 147 -17.96 -15.30 0.69
CA MET A 147 -17.86 -16.14 -0.51
C MET A 147 -16.53 -15.91 -1.24
N ILE A 148 -16.09 -14.66 -1.36
CA ILE A 148 -14.81 -14.32 -1.99
C ILE A 148 -13.63 -14.84 -1.16
N GLN A 149 -13.67 -14.66 0.17
CA GLN A 149 -12.63 -15.18 1.07
C GLN A 149 -12.52 -16.71 1.00
N GLU A 150 -13.65 -17.42 1.05
CA GLU A 150 -13.72 -18.88 0.95
C GLU A 150 -13.12 -19.35 -0.37
N ARG A 151 -13.50 -18.73 -1.48
CA ARG A 151 -12.99 -19.08 -2.81
C ARG A 151 -11.48 -18.88 -2.93
N ILE A 152 -10.93 -17.79 -2.41
CA ILE A 152 -9.49 -17.53 -2.39
C ILE A 152 -8.77 -18.59 -1.54
N LYS A 153 -9.34 -18.93 -0.39
CA LYS A 153 -8.78 -19.96 0.51
C LYS A 153 -8.81 -21.35 -0.13
N GLU A 154 -9.93 -21.74 -0.74
CA GLU A 154 -10.09 -23.04 -1.40
C GLU A 154 -9.16 -23.22 -2.58
N GLU A 155 -9.06 -22.22 -3.46
CA GLU A 155 -8.29 -22.35 -4.71
C GLU A 155 -6.80 -22.04 -4.53
N LEU A 156 -6.43 -21.15 -3.61
CA LEU A 156 -5.06 -20.64 -3.50
C LEU A 156 -4.43 -20.84 -2.12
N GLY A 157 -5.19 -21.28 -1.12
CA GLY A 157 -4.73 -21.41 0.26
C GLY A 157 -4.45 -20.05 0.95
N LEU A 158 -4.69 -18.92 0.27
CA LEU A 158 -4.45 -17.60 0.79
C LEU A 158 -5.59 -17.13 1.70
N ILE A 159 -5.28 -16.22 2.61
CA ILE A 159 -6.26 -15.62 3.53
C ILE A 159 -6.44 -14.17 3.14
N ALA A 160 -7.68 -13.82 2.81
CA ALA A 160 -8.07 -12.46 2.46
C ALA A 160 -8.71 -11.74 3.66
N THR A 161 -8.39 -10.46 3.79
CA THR A 161 -9.03 -9.53 4.72
C THR A 161 -9.86 -8.54 3.89
N VAL A 162 -11.09 -8.26 4.29
CA VAL A 162 -12.02 -7.46 3.50
C VAL A 162 -12.55 -6.27 4.33
N GLY A 163 -12.25 -5.07 3.87
CA GLY A 163 -12.93 -3.86 4.30
C GLY A 163 -14.08 -3.54 3.37
N VAL A 164 -15.24 -3.29 3.92
CA VAL A 164 -16.48 -2.98 3.20
C VAL A 164 -16.88 -1.54 3.50
N GLY A 165 -17.30 -0.79 2.49
CA GLY A 165 -17.73 0.60 2.70
C GLY A 165 -18.62 1.15 1.60
N ASP A 166 -19.26 2.29 1.90
CA ASP A 166 -20.10 3.03 0.94
C ASP A 166 -19.26 3.71 -0.16
N ASN A 167 -17.96 3.83 0.05
CA ASN A 167 -16.97 4.37 -0.89
C ASN A 167 -15.59 3.73 -0.65
N PRO A 168 -14.59 3.95 -1.52
CA PRO A 168 -13.27 3.34 -1.39
C PRO A 168 -12.54 3.70 -0.08
N LEU A 169 -12.69 4.94 0.40
CA LEU A 169 -12.08 5.40 1.64
C LEU A 169 -12.61 4.61 2.84
N LEU A 170 -13.94 4.51 2.98
CA LEU A 170 -14.57 3.80 4.11
C LEU A 170 -14.22 2.31 4.08
N ALA A 171 -14.16 1.71 2.88
CA ALA A 171 -13.67 0.34 2.73
C ALA A 171 -12.20 0.19 3.17
N LYS A 172 -11.32 1.15 2.82
CA LYS A 172 -9.91 1.14 3.23
C LYS A 172 -9.75 1.31 4.74
N LEU A 173 -10.48 2.25 5.33
CA LEU A 173 -10.44 2.48 6.78
C LEU A 173 -10.99 1.29 7.58
N ALA A 174 -12.07 0.67 7.10
CA ALA A 174 -12.61 -0.56 7.69
C ALA A 174 -11.60 -1.70 7.64
N LEU A 175 -10.88 -1.86 6.51
CA LEU A 175 -9.85 -2.86 6.33
C LEU A 175 -8.73 -2.69 7.35
N ASP A 176 -8.13 -1.49 7.38
CA ASP A 176 -6.90 -1.26 8.13
C ASP A 176 -7.14 -1.15 9.65
N ASN A 177 -8.28 -0.55 10.06
CA ASN A 177 -8.54 -0.29 11.47
C ASN A 177 -9.37 -1.38 12.18
N GLU A 178 -10.08 -2.24 11.45
CA GLU A 178 -10.95 -3.23 12.08
C GLU A 178 -10.79 -4.64 11.48
N ALA A 179 -10.93 -4.83 10.18
CA ALA A 179 -10.95 -6.16 9.57
C ALA A 179 -9.65 -6.94 9.79
N LYS A 180 -8.49 -6.29 9.75
CA LYS A 180 -7.18 -6.93 9.99
C LYS A 180 -7.02 -7.47 11.40
N HIS A 181 -7.86 -7.03 12.35
CA HIS A 181 -7.76 -7.30 13.78
C HIS A 181 -8.88 -8.18 14.34
N ASN A 182 -9.94 -8.47 13.56
CA ASN A 182 -11.03 -9.33 13.99
C ASN A 182 -10.89 -10.77 13.46
N GLU A 183 -11.60 -11.72 14.07
CA GLU A 183 -11.50 -13.14 13.75
C GLU A 183 -12.05 -13.51 12.36
N GLY A 184 -13.03 -12.76 11.86
CA GLY A 184 -13.64 -13.02 10.54
C GLY A 184 -12.93 -12.33 9.39
N PHE A 185 -11.98 -11.45 9.67
CA PHE A 185 -11.26 -10.64 8.70
C PHE A 185 -12.17 -9.84 7.77
N ILE A 186 -13.36 -9.45 8.24
CA ILE A 186 -14.33 -8.60 7.53
C ILE A 186 -14.78 -7.48 8.47
N ALA A 187 -14.79 -6.24 7.98
CA ALA A 187 -15.39 -5.11 8.68
C ALA A 187 -16.13 -4.21 7.71
N GLU A 188 -17.22 -3.59 8.17
CA GLU A 188 -18.04 -2.67 7.39
C GLU A 188 -18.09 -1.30 8.05
N TRP A 189 -17.75 -0.26 7.28
CA TRP A 189 -17.87 1.14 7.68
C TRP A 189 -18.72 1.89 6.65
N THR A 190 -19.78 2.54 7.14
CA THR A 190 -20.75 3.30 6.33
C THR A 190 -20.74 4.77 6.73
N TYR A 191 -21.43 5.60 5.97
CA TYR A 191 -21.61 7.02 6.33
C TYR A 191 -22.23 7.19 7.73
N GLU A 192 -23.15 6.29 8.12
CA GLU A 192 -23.87 6.38 9.39
C GLU A 192 -22.95 6.26 10.60
N ASN A 193 -21.88 5.45 10.49
CA ASN A 193 -20.98 5.24 11.61
C ASN A 193 -19.66 6.04 11.54
N VAL A 194 -19.57 7.04 10.67
CA VAL A 194 -18.41 7.94 10.61
C VAL A 194 -18.08 8.58 11.97
N PRO A 195 -19.04 9.14 12.74
CA PRO A 195 -18.71 9.74 14.06
C PRO A 195 -18.21 8.74 15.08
N GLU A 196 -18.67 7.49 15.00
CA GLU A 196 -18.32 6.45 15.96
C GLU A 196 -17.00 5.74 15.61
N LYS A 197 -16.72 5.58 14.32
CA LYS A 197 -15.57 4.81 13.85
C LYS A 197 -14.46 5.70 13.30
N VAL A 198 -14.73 6.52 12.30
CA VAL A 198 -13.71 7.35 11.64
C VAL A 198 -13.12 8.40 12.58
N TRP A 199 -13.96 9.12 13.32
CA TRP A 199 -13.49 10.17 14.24
C TRP A 199 -12.79 9.62 15.49
N ASN A 200 -12.97 8.35 15.79
CA ASN A 200 -12.37 7.68 16.93
C ASN A 200 -11.15 6.82 16.57
N ILE A 201 -10.62 6.95 15.35
CA ILE A 201 -9.30 6.38 14.99
C ILE A 201 -8.27 6.99 15.95
N PRO A 202 -7.60 6.17 16.80
CA PRO A 202 -6.79 6.67 17.90
C PRO A 202 -5.53 7.38 17.42
N GLU A 203 -4.90 6.87 16.37
CA GLU A 203 -3.69 7.43 15.82
C GLU A 203 -3.95 8.03 14.43
N MET A 204 -3.63 9.33 14.25
CA MET A 204 -3.85 10.02 12.97
C MET A 204 -3.11 9.35 11.80
N THR A 205 -2.01 8.66 12.07
CA THR A 205 -1.25 7.95 11.04
C THR A 205 -1.89 6.65 10.58
N ASP A 206 -2.91 6.16 11.29
CA ASP A 206 -3.73 5.01 10.88
C ASP A 206 -4.88 5.44 9.96
N PHE A 207 -5.02 6.75 9.76
CA PHE A 207 -5.95 7.31 8.80
C PHE A 207 -5.30 7.39 7.42
N TRP A 208 -5.93 6.79 6.43
CA TRP A 208 -5.41 6.74 5.06
C TRP A 208 -5.16 8.14 4.47
N GLY A 209 -3.92 8.39 4.05
CA GLY A 209 -3.46 9.67 3.54
C GLY A 209 -2.73 10.57 4.56
N ILE A 210 -2.67 10.18 5.84
CA ILE A 210 -1.96 10.92 6.87
C ILE A 210 -0.72 10.14 7.32
N GLY A 211 0.44 10.46 6.77
CA GLY A 211 1.72 9.98 7.29
C GLY A 211 2.29 10.90 8.38
N SER A 212 3.43 10.52 8.96
CA SER A 212 4.08 11.25 10.06
C SER A 212 4.33 12.75 9.76
N ARG A 213 4.70 13.07 8.51
CA ARG A 213 4.91 14.46 8.10
C ARG A 213 3.61 15.26 8.04
N MET A 214 2.53 14.66 7.55
CA MET A 214 1.22 15.31 7.51
C MET A 214 0.65 15.47 8.92
N LYS A 215 0.74 14.45 9.77
CA LYS A 215 0.38 14.53 11.21
C LYS A 215 1.09 15.72 11.87
N LYS A 216 2.42 15.88 11.66
CA LYS A 216 3.17 17.02 12.22
C LYS A 216 2.63 18.37 11.73
N ARG A 217 2.29 18.50 10.45
CA ARG A 217 1.73 19.75 9.88
C ARG A 217 0.35 20.05 10.46
N LEU A 218 -0.51 19.04 10.58
CA LEU A 218 -1.84 19.19 11.18
C LEU A 218 -1.74 19.58 12.66
N ASN A 219 -0.86 18.94 13.42
CA ASN A 219 -0.63 19.28 14.83
C ASN A 219 -0.15 20.73 15.01
N GLN A 220 0.70 21.24 14.11
CA GLN A 220 1.12 22.65 14.13
C GLN A 220 -0.03 23.65 13.87
N MET A 221 -1.14 23.17 13.30
CA MET A 221 -2.37 23.94 13.12
C MET A 221 -3.35 23.80 14.28
N GLY A 222 -3.05 22.96 15.28
CA GLY A 222 -3.95 22.64 16.40
C GLY A 222 -4.94 21.51 16.11
N ILE A 223 -4.77 20.80 15.01
CA ILE A 223 -5.58 19.62 14.63
C ILE A 223 -4.88 18.38 15.19
N LEU A 224 -5.43 17.81 16.26
CA LEU A 224 -4.79 16.72 17.01
C LEU A 224 -5.45 15.35 16.81
N SER A 225 -6.63 15.33 16.20
CA SER A 225 -7.41 14.11 15.95
C SER A 225 -8.11 14.17 14.60
N ILE A 226 -8.62 13.02 14.14
CA ILE A 226 -9.48 12.97 12.93
C ILE A 226 -10.78 13.73 13.16
N ARG A 227 -11.32 13.69 14.37
CA ARG A 227 -12.49 14.49 14.76
C ARG A 227 -12.23 15.99 14.64
N ASP A 228 -11.07 16.47 15.08
CA ASP A 228 -10.70 17.89 14.92
C ASP A 228 -10.61 18.24 13.44
N LEU A 229 -9.97 17.39 12.64
CA LEU A 229 -9.84 17.59 11.18
C LEU A 229 -11.20 17.67 10.51
N ALA A 230 -12.14 16.77 10.86
CA ALA A 230 -13.50 16.74 10.33
C ALA A 230 -14.33 17.97 10.67
N ASN A 231 -14.06 18.60 11.81
CA ASN A 231 -14.78 19.80 12.29
C ASN A 231 -14.02 21.11 12.05
N TRP A 232 -12.85 21.05 11.40
CA TRP A 232 -12.06 22.24 11.12
C TRP A 232 -12.66 23.07 9.99
N ASN A 233 -12.22 24.35 9.87
CA ASN A 233 -12.67 25.19 8.76
C ASN A 233 -11.98 24.75 7.45
N PRO A 234 -12.74 24.28 6.43
CA PRO A 234 -12.18 23.75 5.19
C PRO A 234 -11.42 24.79 4.37
N TYR A 235 -11.81 26.08 4.45
CA TYR A 235 -11.10 27.17 3.76
C TYR A 235 -9.72 27.38 4.37
N THR A 236 -9.61 27.33 5.70
CA THR A 236 -8.31 27.44 6.38
C THR A 236 -7.40 26.27 6.03
N ILE A 237 -7.94 25.04 6.00
CA ILE A 237 -7.20 23.84 5.61
C ILE A 237 -6.70 23.97 4.16
N LYS A 238 -7.59 24.35 3.24
CA LYS A 238 -7.25 24.55 1.83
C LYS A 238 -6.14 25.61 1.64
N ASN A 239 -6.22 26.71 2.36
CA ASN A 239 -5.21 27.78 2.28
C ASN A 239 -3.84 27.35 2.82
N ARG A 240 -3.80 26.49 3.85
CA ARG A 240 -2.56 26.02 4.49
C ARG A 240 -1.96 24.80 3.83
N LEU A 241 -2.78 23.85 3.38
CA LEU A 241 -2.37 22.53 2.90
C LEU A 241 -2.72 22.27 1.43
N GLY A 242 -3.40 23.21 0.77
CA GLY A 242 -3.80 23.07 -0.64
C GLY A 242 -4.92 22.05 -0.85
N VAL A 243 -4.97 21.48 -2.05
CA VAL A 243 -5.99 20.51 -2.46
C VAL A 243 -5.96 19.27 -1.57
N ILE A 244 -4.77 18.78 -1.21
CA ILE A 244 -4.60 17.61 -0.34
C ILE A 244 -5.22 17.84 1.04
N GLY A 245 -5.05 19.06 1.61
CA GLY A 245 -5.69 19.41 2.88
C GLY A 245 -7.20 19.36 2.80
N LEU A 246 -7.78 19.92 1.73
CA LEU A 246 -9.22 19.86 1.50
C LEU A 246 -9.74 18.43 1.31
N GLN A 247 -9.00 17.62 0.58
CA GLN A 247 -9.31 16.19 0.43
C GLN A 247 -9.33 15.48 1.79
N LEU A 248 -8.30 15.69 2.63
CA LEU A 248 -8.24 15.11 3.97
C LEU A 248 -9.40 15.55 4.87
N TYR A 249 -9.87 16.80 4.74
CA TYR A 249 -11.07 17.28 5.42
C TYR A 249 -12.32 16.48 5.02
N PHE A 250 -12.55 16.29 3.71
CA PHE A 250 -13.67 15.49 3.24
C PHE A 250 -13.53 14.02 3.63
N HIS A 251 -12.33 13.46 3.53
CA HIS A 251 -12.04 12.10 3.98
C HIS A 251 -12.30 11.92 5.49
N ALA A 252 -11.93 12.89 6.34
CA ALA A 252 -12.23 12.84 7.77
C ALA A 252 -13.74 12.86 8.06
N ASN A 253 -14.53 13.37 7.13
CA ASN A 253 -15.98 13.29 7.13
C ASN A 253 -16.54 12.04 6.39
N GLY A 254 -15.68 11.07 6.05
CA GLY A 254 -16.08 9.84 5.37
C GLY A 254 -16.45 10.01 3.89
N ILE A 255 -16.20 11.17 3.29
CA ILE A 255 -16.59 11.49 1.92
C ILE A 255 -15.42 11.20 0.97
N ASP A 256 -15.64 10.29 0.04
CA ASP A 256 -14.77 10.00 -1.10
C ASP A 256 -15.65 9.69 -2.32
N ARG A 257 -15.56 10.54 -3.33
CA ARG A 257 -16.34 10.43 -4.56
C ARG A 257 -15.56 9.74 -5.70
N THR A 258 -14.48 9.06 -5.36
CA THR A 258 -13.70 8.29 -6.34
C THR A 258 -14.57 7.18 -6.92
N ASP A 259 -14.70 7.15 -8.24
CA ASP A 259 -15.27 6.03 -8.98
C ASP A 259 -14.15 5.29 -9.72
N ILE A 260 -13.86 4.06 -9.31
CA ILE A 260 -12.81 3.24 -9.91
C ILE A 260 -13.13 2.82 -11.35
N ALA A 261 -14.39 2.88 -11.77
CA ALA A 261 -14.79 2.61 -13.15
C ALA A 261 -14.39 3.72 -14.12
N ILE A 262 -14.04 4.91 -13.60
CA ILE A 262 -13.56 6.03 -14.41
C ILE A 262 -12.03 5.96 -14.45
N PRO A 263 -11.42 5.66 -15.61
CA PRO A 263 -9.97 5.62 -15.72
C PRO A 263 -9.38 7.01 -15.39
N PRO A 264 -8.23 7.06 -14.69
CA PRO A 264 -7.58 8.33 -14.41
C PRO A 264 -7.18 9.03 -15.71
N GLU A 265 -7.24 10.37 -15.70
CA GLU A 265 -6.75 11.14 -16.84
C GLU A 265 -5.29 10.77 -17.15
N PRO A 266 -4.94 10.57 -18.43
CA PRO A 266 -3.57 10.24 -18.80
C PRO A 266 -2.61 11.35 -18.32
N THR A 267 -1.59 10.98 -17.58
CA THR A 267 -0.55 11.91 -17.14
C THR A 267 0.21 12.46 -18.34
N LYS A 268 0.34 13.78 -18.42
CA LYS A 268 1.09 14.46 -19.51
C LYS A 268 2.56 14.11 -19.52
N GLU A 269 3.12 13.82 -18.36
CA GLU A 269 4.53 13.51 -18.19
C GLU A 269 4.67 12.19 -17.41
N LYS A 270 5.61 11.35 -17.84
CA LYS A 270 5.99 10.12 -17.14
C LYS A 270 7.41 10.26 -16.61
N SER A 271 7.67 9.70 -15.44
CA SER A 271 9.02 9.58 -14.90
C SER A 271 9.45 8.13 -14.80
N TYR A 272 10.70 7.87 -15.11
CA TYR A 272 11.34 6.57 -14.91
C TYR A 272 12.45 6.73 -13.90
N GLY A 273 12.43 5.94 -12.85
CA GLY A 273 13.40 6.02 -11.77
C GLY A 273 13.94 4.68 -11.36
N ASN A 274 15.08 4.72 -10.68
CA ASN A 274 15.65 3.62 -9.94
C ASN A 274 16.05 4.11 -8.55
N SER A 275 16.01 3.24 -7.55
CA SER A 275 16.47 3.55 -6.20
C SER A 275 17.15 2.33 -5.60
N GLN A 276 18.21 2.56 -4.84
CA GLN A 276 18.97 1.51 -4.21
C GLN A 276 19.30 1.89 -2.76
N VAL A 277 19.06 0.97 -1.84
CA VAL A 277 19.57 1.08 -0.47
C VAL A 277 20.95 0.45 -0.44
N LEU A 278 21.95 1.24 -0.07
CA LEU A 278 23.34 0.78 -0.04
C LEU A 278 23.58 -0.18 1.14
N PRO A 279 24.46 -1.17 0.99
CA PRO A 279 24.73 -2.17 2.03
C PRO A 279 25.45 -1.59 3.26
N ARG A 280 26.17 -0.51 3.08
CA ARG A 280 26.91 0.24 4.11
C ARG A 280 26.92 1.72 3.77
N ASP A 281 27.40 2.54 4.67
CA ASP A 281 27.69 3.95 4.37
C ASP A 281 28.88 4.05 3.42
N TYR A 282 28.66 4.71 2.27
CA TYR A 282 29.72 5.00 1.29
C TYR A 282 30.26 6.39 1.56
N THR A 283 31.55 6.46 1.83
CA THR A 283 32.27 7.71 2.19
C THR A 283 33.17 8.20 1.07
N ARG A 284 33.49 7.34 0.10
CA ARG A 284 34.40 7.67 -1.01
C ARG A 284 33.57 8.10 -2.22
N ARG A 285 33.96 9.23 -2.81
CA ARG A 285 33.29 9.80 -3.99
C ARG A 285 33.19 8.83 -5.16
N ASN A 286 34.28 8.11 -5.47
CA ASN A 286 34.32 7.15 -6.58
C ASN A 286 33.32 5.98 -6.40
N GLU A 287 33.11 5.51 -5.18
CA GLU A 287 32.13 4.46 -4.90
C GLU A 287 30.69 4.98 -5.16
N ILE A 288 30.40 6.21 -4.72
CA ILE A 288 29.10 6.84 -4.93
C ILE A 288 28.85 7.10 -6.41
N GLU A 289 29.82 7.65 -7.13
CA GLU A 289 29.75 7.90 -8.57
C GLU A 289 29.52 6.62 -9.38
N LEU A 290 30.14 5.51 -8.98
CA LEU A 290 29.92 4.21 -9.64
C LEU A 290 28.47 3.77 -9.50
N VAL A 291 27.90 3.80 -8.29
CA VAL A 291 26.48 3.44 -8.06
C VAL A 291 25.55 4.35 -8.84
N VAL A 292 25.79 5.66 -8.86
CA VAL A 292 24.99 6.62 -9.64
C VAL A 292 25.02 6.28 -11.13
N LYS A 293 26.20 5.95 -11.67
CA LYS A 293 26.34 5.56 -13.09
C LYS A 293 25.60 4.27 -13.40
N GLU A 294 25.67 3.25 -12.54
CA GLU A 294 24.93 2.01 -12.69
C GLU A 294 23.41 2.25 -12.67
N MET A 295 22.93 3.10 -11.75
CA MET A 295 21.53 3.47 -11.67
C MET A 295 21.06 4.24 -12.90
N ALA A 296 21.88 5.19 -13.39
CA ALA A 296 21.59 5.94 -14.62
C ALA A 296 21.51 5.04 -15.85
N GLU A 297 22.37 4.03 -15.96
CA GLU A 297 22.30 3.02 -17.03
C GLU A 297 20.97 2.25 -17.00
N GLN A 298 20.54 1.78 -15.83
CA GLN A 298 19.26 1.08 -15.69
C GLN A 298 18.07 1.98 -16.04
N VAL A 299 18.11 3.26 -15.68
CA VAL A 299 17.06 4.22 -16.07
C VAL A 299 17.09 4.44 -17.59
N ALA A 300 18.26 4.59 -18.20
CA ALA A 300 18.42 4.71 -19.65
C ALA A 300 17.86 3.50 -20.41
N ILE A 301 18.10 2.29 -19.91
CA ILE A 301 17.54 1.06 -20.48
C ILE A 301 16.01 1.10 -20.43
N ARG A 302 15.42 1.48 -19.30
CA ARG A 302 13.95 1.58 -19.16
C ARG A 302 13.35 2.62 -20.12
N ILE A 303 13.97 3.79 -20.24
CA ILE A 303 13.52 4.84 -21.15
C ILE A 303 13.49 4.31 -22.59
N ARG A 304 14.57 3.64 -23.04
CA ARG A 304 14.64 3.04 -24.37
C ARG A 304 13.61 1.92 -24.58
N GLN A 305 13.40 1.05 -23.59
CA GLN A 305 12.39 -0.02 -23.65
C GLN A 305 10.97 0.52 -23.86
N HIS A 306 10.70 1.74 -23.38
CA HIS A 306 9.41 2.41 -23.56
C HIS A 306 9.40 3.39 -24.75
N ASN A 307 10.43 3.40 -25.59
CA ASN A 307 10.58 4.33 -26.71
C ASN A 307 10.42 5.80 -26.28
N CYS A 308 10.94 6.14 -25.11
CA CYS A 308 10.90 7.49 -24.55
C CYS A 308 12.28 8.13 -24.52
N LYS A 309 12.28 9.48 -24.44
CA LYS A 309 13.46 10.30 -24.17
C LYS A 309 13.18 11.22 -23.00
N THR A 310 14.22 11.66 -22.28
CA THR A 310 14.07 12.60 -21.18
C THR A 310 14.78 13.91 -21.45
N GLY A 311 14.21 15.02 -21.03
CA GLY A 311 14.83 16.35 -21.01
C GLY A 311 15.08 16.84 -19.58
N CYS A 312 14.93 15.95 -18.58
CA CYS A 312 15.13 16.31 -17.16
C CYS A 312 15.65 15.10 -16.40
N VAL A 313 16.65 15.33 -15.55
CA VAL A 313 17.19 14.33 -14.62
C VAL A 313 17.07 14.82 -13.19
N HIS A 314 16.83 13.89 -12.27
CA HIS A 314 16.77 14.15 -10.84
C HIS A 314 17.63 13.11 -10.10
N LEU A 315 18.50 13.57 -9.22
CA LEU A 315 19.31 12.71 -8.34
C LEU A 315 19.01 13.03 -6.88
N HIS A 316 18.77 11.99 -6.09
CA HIS A 316 18.67 12.08 -4.64
C HIS A 316 19.64 11.10 -3.99
N ILE A 317 20.43 11.59 -3.04
CA ILE A 317 21.35 10.79 -2.22
C ILE A 317 20.98 11.02 -0.76
N GLY A 318 20.50 9.98 -0.09
CA GLY A 318 20.26 10.01 1.35
C GLY A 318 21.55 9.88 2.14
N THR A 319 21.62 10.53 3.28
CA THR A 319 22.72 10.39 4.25
C THR A 319 22.46 9.24 5.22
N SER A 320 23.52 8.77 5.90
CA SER A 320 23.42 7.82 7.01
C SER A 320 22.46 8.32 8.09
N ILE A 321 21.80 7.41 8.79
CA ILE A 321 20.95 7.72 9.94
C ILE A 321 21.71 8.41 11.08
N LEU A 322 23.04 8.23 11.12
CA LEU A 322 23.94 8.85 12.10
C LEU A 322 24.38 10.26 11.70
N GLU A 323 24.08 10.68 10.47
CA GLU A 323 24.48 11.98 9.95
C GLU A 323 23.36 13.00 10.17
N THR A 324 23.69 14.14 10.74
CA THR A 324 22.73 15.23 11.00
C THR A 324 22.43 16.09 9.78
N ARG A 325 23.29 16.02 8.76
CA ARG A 325 23.12 16.79 7.52
C ARG A 325 22.03 16.18 6.64
N PRO A 326 21.19 17.01 6.00
CA PRO A 326 20.22 16.53 5.05
C PRO A 326 20.89 15.89 3.84
N GLY A 327 20.22 14.90 3.23
CA GLY A 327 20.65 14.32 1.96
C GLY A 327 20.71 15.35 0.83
N PHE A 328 21.42 15.01 -0.23
CA PHE A 328 21.48 15.80 -1.45
C PHE A 328 20.28 15.51 -2.34
N SER A 329 19.69 16.53 -2.93
CA SER A 329 18.63 16.39 -3.93
C SER A 329 18.77 17.50 -4.96
N HIS A 330 18.90 17.12 -6.24
CA HIS A 330 19.02 18.06 -7.32
C HIS A 330 18.28 17.57 -8.56
N GLN A 331 17.66 18.54 -9.26
CA GLN A 331 16.98 18.32 -10.53
C GLN A 331 17.51 19.34 -11.54
N MET A 332 17.78 18.88 -12.76
CA MET A 332 18.20 19.78 -13.83
C MET A 332 17.61 19.38 -15.19
N LYS A 333 17.42 20.38 -16.04
CA LYS A 333 17.06 20.20 -17.45
C LYS A 333 18.32 19.84 -18.22
N ILE A 334 18.18 18.91 -19.17
CA ILE A 334 19.23 18.48 -20.09
C ILE A 334 18.70 18.49 -21.51
N PRO A 335 19.55 18.43 -22.55
CA PRO A 335 19.10 18.14 -23.91
C PRO A 335 18.30 16.81 -23.94
N ILE A 336 17.29 16.75 -24.80
CA ILE A 336 16.43 15.56 -24.87
C ILE A 336 17.25 14.37 -25.35
N THR A 337 17.35 13.35 -24.51
CA THR A 337 18.21 12.18 -24.78
C THR A 337 17.65 10.86 -24.19
N ASP A 338 18.11 9.75 -24.70
CA ASP A 338 18.01 8.39 -24.17
C ASP A 338 19.40 7.71 -24.09
N ASN A 339 20.46 8.50 -24.33
CA ASN A 339 21.83 8.02 -24.31
C ASN A 339 22.35 7.87 -22.88
N THR A 340 22.84 6.66 -22.56
CA THR A 340 23.36 6.34 -21.22
C THR A 340 24.50 7.28 -20.79
N LYS A 341 25.46 7.59 -21.68
CA LYS A 341 26.61 8.44 -21.34
C LYS A 341 26.19 9.88 -21.02
N GLU A 342 25.20 10.41 -21.73
CA GLU A 342 24.69 11.75 -21.50
C GLU A 342 23.93 11.84 -20.15
N LEU A 343 23.27 10.75 -19.74
CA LEU A 343 22.58 10.65 -18.46
C LEU A 343 23.53 10.41 -17.27
N GLN A 344 24.77 9.92 -17.53
CA GLN A 344 25.79 9.65 -16.50
C GLN A 344 26.70 10.87 -16.22
N ASN A 345 26.75 11.83 -17.12
CA ASN A 345 27.57 13.05 -17.03
C ASN A 345 26.79 14.22 -16.41
#